data_2f43984a4c05731a5426ed532fbc7357
#
_entry.id   2f43984a4c05731a5426ed532fbc7357
#
_cell.length_a   1.000
_cell.length_b   1.000
_cell.length_c   1.000
_cell.angle_alpha   90.00
_cell.angle_beta   90.00
_cell.angle_gamma   90.00
#
_symmetry.space_group_name_H-M   'P 1'
#
loop_
_entity.id
_entity.type
_entity.pdbx_description
1 polymer ?
#
loop_
_entity_poly.entity_id
_entity_poly.type
_entity_poly.pdbx_seq_one_letter_code
_entity_poly.pdbx_strand_id
1 'polypeptide(L)'
;DALARWQIEGETAIATVGQATPDAWNLYTNGEVYTTIDLPYDGKYLFRARVWGQQAGPDLPHVNLTVDQVPVLMVDTDAIANAAKIYEIEIDVKAGVHKFAVEFTNDYYDEMLMADRNLLVDWFSVEGPQDLISGENEQRTRIMICDPVVDGEEACGREILRAFARRAWRRPVSDAEVDRLFQFIT
;
A
#
# COMPACT_ATOMS: atom_id res chain seq x y z
N ASP A 1 -14.92 -4.25 5.75
CA ASP A 1 -13.67 -4.13 6.54
C ASP A 1 -12.72 -3.21 5.76
N ALA A 2 -12.12 -2.23 6.46
CA ALA A 2 -11.17 -1.33 5.83
C ALA A 2 -9.89 -2.10 5.48
N LEU A 3 -9.29 -1.77 4.32
CA LEU A 3 -7.97 -2.27 3.94
C LEU A 3 -6.95 -1.95 5.04
N ALA A 4 -6.01 -2.85 5.25
CA ALA A 4 -4.87 -2.54 6.09
C ALA A 4 -4.08 -1.40 5.45
N ARG A 5 -3.77 -0.38 6.25
CA ARG A 5 -3.01 0.79 5.82
C ARG A 5 -1.93 1.11 6.84
N TRP A 6 -0.72 1.18 6.35
CA TRP A 6 0.45 1.67 7.08
C TRP A 6 0.83 3.02 6.49
N GLN A 7 0.71 4.07 7.28
CA GLN A 7 1.17 5.42 6.91
C GLN A 7 2.29 5.81 7.86
N ILE A 8 3.37 6.29 7.29
CA ILE A 8 4.59 6.66 7.97
C ILE A 8 4.89 8.12 7.63
N GLU A 9 4.91 8.98 8.64
CA GLU A 9 5.33 10.35 8.50
C GLU A 9 6.85 10.40 8.32
N GLY A 10 7.32 11.22 7.37
CA GLY A 10 8.71 11.26 6.96
C GLY A 10 9.66 11.55 8.13
N GLU A 11 9.30 12.50 8.98
CA GLU A 11 10.09 12.91 10.15
C GLU A 11 10.22 11.82 11.23
N THR A 12 9.38 10.80 11.20
CA THR A 12 9.42 9.66 12.15
C THR A 12 9.96 8.37 11.53
N ALA A 13 10.18 8.37 10.22
CA ALA A 13 10.68 7.22 9.49
C ALA A 13 12.17 6.96 9.78
N ILE A 14 12.64 5.76 9.43
CA ILE A 14 14.06 5.46 9.44
C ILE A 14 14.67 6.04 8.16
N ALA A 15 15.81 6.71 8.27
CA ALA A 15 16.50 7.29 7.12
C ALA A 15 18.00 6.97 7.14
N THR A 16 18.59 6.89 5.95
CA THR A 16 20.04 6.66 5.80
C THR A 16 20.83 7.95 5.89
N VAL A 17 20.21 9.09 5.58
CA VAL A 17 20.80 10.42 5.55
C VAL A 17 19.69 11.46 5.70
N GLY A 18 20.07 12.70 6.02
CA GLY A 18 19.11 13.80 6.09
C GLY A 18 18.82 14.27 7.50
N GLN A 19 17.75 15.05 7.61
CA GLN A 19 17.29 15.57 8.89
C GLN A 19 15.78 15.81 8.89
N ALA A 20 15.17 15.68 10.05
CA ALA A 20 13.77 16.03 10.24
C ALA A 20 13.56 17.55 10.10
N THR A 21 12.49 17.93 9.44
CA THR A 21 11.89 19.26 9.46
C THR A 21 10.54 19.19 10.19
N PRO A 22 9.83 20.29 10.45
CA PRO A 22 8.51 20.22 11.10
C PRO A 22 7.47 19.38 10.37
N ASP A 23 7.57 19.27 9.03
CA ASP A 23 6.54 18.69 8.18
C ASP A 23 7.07 17.60 7.23
N ALA A 24 8.36 17.20 7.34
CA ALA A 24 8.94 16.22 6.43
C ALA A 24 10.33 15.74 6.89
N TRP A 25 10.84 14.73 6.24
CA TRP A 25 12.26 14.39 6.25
C TRP A 25 12.97 14.99 5.03
N ASN A 26 14.03 15.77 5.25
CA ASN A 26 14.85 16.36 4.20
C ASN A 26 16.04 15.45 3.87
N LEU A 27 16.02 14.83 2.70
CA LEU A 27 17.16 14.15 2.11
C LEU A 27 17.99 15.21 1.35
N TYR A 28 19.07 15.67 2.00
CA TYR A 28 19.96 16.70 1.44
C TYR A 28 21.15 16.12 0.66
N THR A 29 21.19 14.79 0.49
CA THR A 29 22.10 14.08 -0.40
C THR A 29 21.45 12.72 -0.76
N ASN A 30 22.06 11.96 -1.67
CA ASN A 30 21.55 10.65 -2.07
C ASN A 30 21.31 9.74 -0.86
N GLY A 31 20.13 9.17 -0.78
CA GLY A 31 19.70 8.34 0.33
C GLY A 31 18.23 8.02 0.31
N GLU A 32 17.75 7.42 1.37
CA GLU A 32 16.36 6.94 1.44
C GLU A 32 15.74 7.19 2.81
N VAL A 33 14.41 7.31 2.80
CA VAL A 33 13.53 7.22 3.99
C VAL A 33 12.74 5.92 3.84
N TYR A 34 12.69 5.10 4.89
CA TYR A 34 12.08 3.78 4.76
C TYR A 34 11.40 3.28 6.04
N THR A 35 10.61 2.25 5.88
CA THR A 35 10.07 1.41 6.96
C THR A 35 10.08 -0.06 6.54
N THR A 36 9.89 -0.92 7.53
CA THR A 36 9.71 -2.36 7.31
C THR A 36 8.31 -2.75 7.76
N ILE A 37 7.56 -3.42 6.87
CA ILE A 37 6.18 -3.85 7.12
C ILE A 37 6.10 -5.36 6.95
N ASP A 38 5.47 -6.04 7.92
CA ASP A 38 5.10 -7.45 7.80
C ASP A 38 3.71 -7.54 7.18
N LEU A 39 3.67 -7.91 5.89
CA LEU A 39 2.44 -8.01 5.12
C LEU A 39 1.77 -9.36 5.40
N PRO A 40 0.49 -9.37 5.85
CA PRO A 40 -0.18 -10.60 6.27
C PRO A 40 -0.58 -11.53 5.11
N TYR A 41 -0.70 -11.01 3.88
CA TYR A 41 -1.20 -11.74 2.72
C TYR A 41 -0.44 -11.38 1.46
N ASP A 42 -0.35 -12.35 0.54
CA ASP A 42 0.00 -12.09 -0.86
C ASP A 42 -1.09 -11.21 -1.47
N GLY A 43 -0.71 -10.30 -2.37
CA GLY A 43 -1.70 -9.53 -3.11
C GLY A 43 -1.17 -8.23 -3.69
N LYS A 44 -2.09 -7.45 -4.22
CA LYS A 44 -1.82 -6.16 -4.83
C LYS A 44 -1.92 -5.05 -3.78
N TYR A 45 -0.84 -4.32 -3.60
CA TYR A 45 -0.75 -3.21 -2.64
C TYR A 45 -0.55 -1.88 -3.37
N LEU A 46 -1.20 -0.83 -2.85
CA LEU A 46 -1.01 0.53 -3.31
C LEU A 46 0.06 1.20 -2.47
N PHE A 47 1.22 1.50 -3.08
CA PHE A 47 2.31 2.24 -2.46
C PHE A 47 2.25 3.70 -2.89
N ARG A 48 2.23 4.63 -1.94
CA ARG A 48 2.13 6.07 -2.17
C ARG A 48 3.18 6.83 -1.37
N ALA A 49 3.68 7.93 -1.94
CA ALA A 49 4.50 8.89 -1.22
C ALA A 49 4.10 10.32 -1.58
N ARG A 50 4.03 11.20 -0.58
CA ARG A 50 3.86 12.64 -0.75
C ARG A 50 5.19 13.31 -0.53
N VAL A 51 5.64 14.00 -1.57
CA VAL A 51 6.99 14.59 -1.61
C VAL A 51 6.98 15.96 -2.28
N TRP A 52 8.04 16.73 -2.05
CA TRP A 52 8.43 17.89 -2.84
C TRP A 52 9.95 18.00 -2.88
N GLY A 53 10.44 18.80 -3.84
CA GLY A 53 11.86 19.02 -4.01
C GLY A 53 12.27 20.47 -3.78
N GLN A 54 13.56 20.65 -3.53
CA GLN A 54 14.28 21.91 -3.73
C GLN A 54 15.10 21.76 -5.01
N GLN A 55 14.86 22.66 -5.97
CA GLN A 55 15.48 22.58 -7.30
C GLN A 55 16.83 23.28 -7.31
N ALA A 56 17.86 22.59 -7.80
CA ALA A 56 19.14 23.15 -8.19
C ALA A 56 19.69 22.46 -9.44
N GLY A 57 20.44 23.19 -10.27
CA GLY A 57 20.97 22.68 -11.52
C GLY A 57 19.90 22.41 -12.58
N PRO A 58 20.25 21.68 -13.67
CA PRO A 58 19.38 21.50 -14.83
C PRO A 58 18.27 20.45 -14.64
N ASP A 59 18.49 19.48 -13.74
CA ASP A 59 17.58 18.33 -13.59
C ASP A 59 16.65 18.52 -12.39
N LEU A 60 15.47 17.94 -12.46
CA LEU A 60 14.54 17.82 -11.33
C LEU A 60 15.03 16.80 -10.31
N PRO A 61 14.62 16.88 -9.03
CA PRO A 61 14.90 15.84 -8.06
C PRO A 61 14.29 14.50 -8.48
N HIS A 62 15.11 13.43 -8.48
CA HIS A 62 14.64 12.06 -8.77
C HIS A 62 14.04 11.43 -7.53
N VAL A 63 12.86 10.86 -7.69
CA VAL A 63 12.12 10.11 -6.66
C VAL A 63 11.97 8.67 -7.10
N ASN A 64 12.53 7.74 -6.34
CA ASN A 64 12.29 6.32 -6.54
C ASN A 64 11.45 5.79 -5.39
N LEU A 65 10.35 5.08 -5.68
CA LEU A 65 9.69 4.21 -4.73
C LEU A 65 10.28 2.82 -4.88
N THR A 66 10.78 2.23 -3.80
CA THR A 66 11.45 0.93 -3.83
C THR A 66 10.80 -0.06 -2.85
N VAL A 67 10.79 -1.33 -3.24
CA VAL A 67 10.44 -2.46 -2.37
C VAL A 67 11.62 -3.42 -2.36
N ASP A 68 12.14 -3.72 -1.17
CA ASP A 68 13.32 -4.57 -0.99
C ASP A 68 14.52 -4.14 -1.86
N GLN A 69 14.72 -2.82 -1.96
CA GLN A 69 15.76 -2.18 -2.77
C GLN A 69 15.57 -2.29 -4.29
N VAL A 70 14.42 -2.79 -4.74
CA VAL A 70 14.05 -2.83 -6.16
C VAL A 70 13.15 -1.64 -6.48
N PRO A 71 13.53 -0.75 -7.42
CA PRO A 71 12.68 0.35 -7.84
C PRO A 71 11.38 -0.17 -8.49
N VAL A 72 10.24 0.29 -7.99
CA VAL A 72 8.90 -0.02 -8.52
C VAL A 72 8.29 1.18 -9.22
N LEU A 73 8.73 2.41 -8.88
CA LEU A 73 8.38 3.64 -9.57
C LEU A 73 9.60 4.56 -9.56
N MET A 74 9.90 5.18 -10.69
CA MET A 74 10.96 6.19 -10.85
C MET A 74 10.37 7.41 -11.54
N VAL A 75 10.44 8.58 -10.93
CA VAL A 75 9.88 9.84 -11.46
C VAL A 75 10.77 11.01 -11.10
N ASP A 76 10.67 12.07 -11.91
CA ASP A 76 11.24 13.38 -11.62
C ASP A 76 10.16 14.27 -11.03
N THR A 77 10.42 14.91 -9.89
CA THR A 77 9.44 15.78 -9.27
C THR A 77 9.72 17.25 -9.49
N ASP A 78 8.71 17.96 -10.02
CA ASP A 78 8.65 19.42 -10.07
C ASP A 78 7.83 19.99 -8.88
N ALA A 79 7.46 19.16 -7.92
CA ALA A 79 6.73 19.56 -6.74
C ALA A 79 7.58 20.48 -5.85
N ILE A 80 6.92 21.47 -5.25
CA ILE A 80 7.52 22.44 -4.33
C ILE A 80 6.77 22.43 -3.00
N ALA A 81 7.34 23.03 -1.95
CA ALA A 81 6.84 22.94 -0.57
C ALA A 81 5.35 23.28 -0.40
N ASN A 82 4.82 24.28 -1.11
CA ASN A 82 3.40 24.64 -1.04
C ASN A 82 2.52 23.94 -2.10
N ALA A 83 3.10 23.03 -2.87
CA ALA A 83 2.45 22.24 -3.92
C ALA A 83 3.05 20.82 -3.99
N ALA A 84 3.16 20.17 -2.83
CA ALA A 84 3.64 18.79 -2.73
C ALA A 84 2.77 17.84 -3.57
N LYS A 85 3.39 16.86 -4.21
CA LYS A 85 2.70 15.86 -5.04
C LYS A 85 2.71 14.50 -4.41
N ILE A 86 1.68 13.73 -4.72
CA ILE A 86 1.58 12.32 -4.39
C ILE A 86 1.94 11.51 -5.63
N TYR A 87 2.89 10.60 -5.47
CA TYR A 87 3.22 9.58 -6.46
C TYR A 87 2.76 8.24 -5.94
N GLU A 88 2.16 7.42 -6.80
CA GLU A 88 1.56 6.16 -6.41
C GLU A 88 1.77 5.08 -7.45
N ILE A 89 1.83 3.83 -7.00
CA ILE A 89 1.97 2.63 -7.82
C ILE A 89 1.27 1.45 -7.15
N GLU A 90 0.57 0.66 -7.95
CA GLU A 90 0.09 -0.66 -7.53
C GLU A 90 1.18 -1.70 -7.81
N ILE A 91 1.46 -2.55 -6.83
CA ILE A 91 2.50 -3.58 -6.89
C ILE A 91 1.99 -4.90 -6.33
N ASP A 92 2.41 -6.01 -6.94
CA ASP A 92 2.17 -7.35 -6.42
C ASP A 92 3.28 -7.71 -5.43
N VAL A 93 2.91 -7.95 -4.16
CA VAL A 93 3.85 -8.27 -3.09
C VAL A 93 3.40 -9.55 -2.39
N LYS A 94 4.37 -10.39 -2.00
CA LYS A 94 4.11 -11.60 -1.22
C LYS A 94 3.88 -11.26 0.25
N ALA A 95 3.24 -12.18 0.98
CA ALA A 95 3.21 -12.10 2.44
C ALA A 95 4.61 -12.18 3.02
N GLY A 96 4.85 -11.48 4.12
CA GLY A 96 6.13 -11.44 4.80
C GLY A 96 6.66 -10.04 5.03
N VAL A 97 7.89 -9.98 5.51
CA VAL A 97 8.53 -8.72 5.89
C VAL A 97 9.20 -8.08 4.68
N HIS A 98 8.76 -6.87 4.33
CA HIS A 98 9.26 -6.11 3.19
C HIS A 98 9.70 -4.71 3.61
N LYS A 99 10.76 -4.21 3.00
CA LYS A 99 11.24 -2.83 3.15
C LYS A 99 10.63 -1.95 2.07
N PHE A 100 9.88 -0.93 2.46
CA PHE A 100 9.33 0.11 1.58
C PHE A 100 10.12 1.39 1.79
N ALA A 101 10.62 1.99 0.71
CA ALA A 101 11.43 3.19 0.80
C ALA A 101 11.09 4.23 -0.27
N VAL A 102 11.31 5.50 0.08
CA VAL A 102 11.38 6.64 -0.84
C VAL A 102 12.84 7.05 -0.94
N GLU A 103 13.41 6.96 -2.13
CA GLU A 103 14.83 7.18 -2.38
C GLU A 103 15.05 8.44 -3.23
N PHE A 104 16.09 9.20 -2.88
CA PHE A 104 16.64 10.32 -3.63
C PHE A 104 17.99 9.93 -4.22
N THR A 105 18.21 10.13 -5.52
CA THR A 105 19.36 9.56 -6.24
C THR A 105 20.20 10.54 -7.05
N ASN A 106 19.79 11.80 -7.15
CA ASN A 106 20.50 12.77 -7.99
C ASN A 106 20.81 14.09 -7.25
N ASP A 107 21.45 13.94 -6.11
CA ASP A 107 22.00 15.07 -5.35
C ASP A 107 22.83 16.01 -6.23
N TYR A 108 22.68 17.32 -6.03
CA TYR A 108 23.44 18.35 -6.73
C TYR A 108 23.54 19.61 -5.91
N TYR A 109 24.75 20.12 -5.78
CA TYR A 109 25.04 21.39 -5.13
C TYR A 109 25.78 22.35 -6.06
N ASP A 110 25.27 23.58 -6.20
CA ASP A 110 25.91 24.66 -6.96
C ASP A 110 26.59 25.64 -5.98
N GLU A 111 27.91 25.61 -5.91
CA GLU A 111 28.68 26.46 -5.01
C GLU A 111 28.56 27.97 -5.36
N MET A 112 28.39 28.30 -6.64
CA MET A 112 28.33 29.72 -7.09
C MET A 112 26.99 30.35 -6.75
N LEU A 113 25.90 29.56 -6.85
CA LEU A 113 24.55 30.02 -6.55
C LEU A 113 24.14 29.69 -5.11
N MET A 114 24.95 28.89 -4.40
CA MET A 114 24.61 28.29 -3.10
C MET A 114 23.24 27.62 -3.12
N ALA A 115 22.95 26.95 -4.23
CA ALA A 115 21.71 26.24 -4.47
C ALA A 115 21.91 24.74 -4.32
N ASP A 116 20.99 24.11 -3.63
CA ASP A 116 21.04 22.71 -3.24
C ASP A 116 19.80 21.97 -3.72
N ARG A 117 20.00 20.81 -4.38
CA ARG A 117 18.91 19.94 -4.79
C ARG A 117 18.63 18.95 -3.67
N ASN A 118 17.45 19.05 -3.10
CA ASN A 118 17.01 18.19 -2.02
C ASN A 118 15.67 17.54 -2.34
N LEU A 119 15.41 16.40 -1.72
CA LEU A 119 14.09 15.76 -1.71
C LEU A 119 13.51 15.79 -0.30
N LEU A 120 12.30 16.30 -0.15
CA LEU A 120 11.57 16.29 1.10
C LEU A 120 10.42 15.28 1.03
N VAL A 121 10.39 14.38 1.99
CA VAL A 121 9.37 13.33 2.12
C VAL A 121 8.46 13.66 3.30
N ASP A 122 7.21 14.03 3.01
CA ASP A 122 6.18 14.31 4.02
C ASP A 122 5.71 13.00 4.66
N TRP A 123 5.15 12.13 3.85
CA TRP A 123 4.75 10.80 4.28
C TRP A 123 4.82 9.81 3.13
N PHE A 124 4.83 8.53 3.48
CA PHE A 124 4.56 7.46 2.54
C PHE A 124 3.64 6.41 3.17
N SER A 125 2.91 5.67 2.33
CA SER A 125 1.94 4.69 2.82
C SER A 125 1.86 3.47 1.92
N VAL A 126 1.57 2.33 2.54
CA VAL A 126 1.24 1.07 1.88
C VAL A 126 -0.16 0.68 2.31
N GLU A 127 -1.03 0.35 1.35
CA GLU A 127 -2.43 0.01 1.59
C GLU A 127 -2.83 -1.22 0.78
N GLY A 128 -3.40 -2.22 1.44
CA GLY A 128 -3.83 -3.42 0.75
C GLY A 128 -4.01 -4.63 1.68
N PRO A 129 -4.13 -5.83 1.09
CA PRO A 129 -4.15 -6.08 -0.35
C PRO A 129 -5.47 -5.65 -1.02
N GLN A 130 -5.38 -4.98 -2.17
CA GLN A 130 -6.54 -4.46 -2.92
C GLN A 130 -7.42 -5.57 -3.48
N ASP A 131 -6.84 -6.70 -3.80
CA ASP A 131 -7.49 -7.87 -4.40
C ASP A 131 -8.45 -8.57 -3.42
N LEU A 132 -8.32 -8.36 -2.12
CA LEU A 132 -9.30 -8.86 -1.14
C LEU A 132 -10.69 -8.21 -1.32
N ILE A 133 -10.73 -7.00 -1.89
CA ILE A 133 -11.99 -6.30 -2.20
C ILE A 133 -12.46 -6.63 -3.61
N SER A 134 -11.55 -6.74 -4.59
CA SER A 134 -11.89 -6.97 -6.00
C SER A 134 -12.38 -8.38 -6.34
N GLY A 135 -12.30 -9.30 -5.42
CA GLY A 135 -12.95 -10.60 -5.53
C GLY A 135 -12.22 -11.71 -6.28
N GLU A 136 -10.99 -11.51 -6.72
CA GLU A 136 -10.22 -12.50 -7.48
C GLU A 136 -9.20 -13.31 -6.65
N ASN A 137 -9.43 -13.40 -5.33
CA ASN A 137 -8.53 -14.14 -4.45
C ASN A 137 -8.95 -15.63 -4.39
N GLU A 138 -7.99 -16.54 -4.46
CA GLU A 138 -8.21 -17.99 -4.43
C GLU A 138 -9.01 -18.46 -3.20
N GLN A 139 -8.86 -17.77 -2.06
CA GLN A 139 -9.62 -18.08 -0.85
C GLN A 139 -11.10 -17.67 -0.99
N ARG A 140 -11.37 -16.52 -1.62
CA ARG A 140 -12.74 -16.08 -1.91
C ARG A 140 -13.42 -17.05 -2.89
N THR A 141 -12.72 -17.49 -3.93
CA THR A 141 -13.23 -18.47 -4.89
C THR A 141 -13.56 -19.83 -4.23
N ARG A 142 -12.86 -20.20 -3.17
CA ARG A 142 -13.16 -21.40 -2.37
C ARG A 142 -14.39 -21.27 -1.47
N ILE A 143 -14.75 -20.04 -1.10
CA ILE A 143 -15.90 -19.72 -0.25
C ILE A 143 -17.10 -19.34 -1.09
N MET A 144 -16.91 -18.50 -2.10
CA MET A 144 -17.93 -18.03 -3.03
C MET A 144 -18.18 -19.11 -4.10
N ILE A 145 -19.06 -20.07 -3.78
CA ILE A 145 -19.43 -21.19 -4.65
C ILE A 145 -20.57 -20.84 -5.62
N CYS A 146 -21.05 -19.60 -5.60
CA CYS A 146 -22.11 -19.03 -6.40
C CYS A 146 -21.85 -17.54 -6.64
N ASP A 147 -22.55 -16.95 -7.60
CA ASP A 147 -22.46 -15.50 -7.91
C ASP A 147 -23.70 -14.78 -7.33
N PRO A 148 -23.57 -13.93 -6.28
CA PRO A 148 -24.71 -13.26 -5.68
C PRO A 148 -25.44 -12.29 -6.63
N VAL A 149 -24.75 -11.80 -7.67
CA VAL A 149 -25.36 -10.92 -8.68
C VAL A 149 -26.24 -11.73 -9.65
N VAL A 150 -25.84 -12.94 -9.99
CA VAL A 150 -26.55 -13.83 -10.93
C VAL A 150 -27.59 -14.68 -10.21
N ASP A 151 -27.20 -15.29 -9.07
CA ASP A 151 -28.01 -16.27 -8.35
C ASP A 151 -28.91 -15.62 -7.27
N GLY A 152 -28.70 -14.34 -6.97
CA GLY A 152 -29.33 -13.60 -5.89
C GLY A 152 -28.60 -13.74 -4.56
N GLU A 153 -28.49 -12.64 -3.82
CA GLU A 153 -27.73 -12.55 -2.55
C GLU A 153 -28.20 -13.54 -1.50
N GLU A 154 -29.52 -13.67 -1.31
CA GLU A 154 -30.08 -14.59 -0.32
C GLU A 154 -29.83 -16.07 -0.69
N ALA A 155 -30.09 -16.44 -1.92
CA ALA A 155 -29.90 -17.83 -2.39
C ALA A 155 -28.44 -18.24 -2.31
N CYS A 156 -27.54 -17.38 -2.80
CA CYS A 156 -26.10 -17.59 -2.74
C CYS A 156 -25.59 -17.64 -1.29
N GLY A 157 -26.03 -16.72 -0.42
CA GLY A 157 -25.67 -16.71 1.00
C GLY A 157 -26.05 -17.99 1.73
N ARG A 158 -27.25 -18.53 1.47
CA ARG A 158 -27.72 -19.81 2.01
C ARG A 158 -26.90 -21.01 1.54
N GLU A 159 -26.51 -21.01 0.29
CA GLU A 159 -25.69 -22.08 -0.29
C GLU A 159 -24.28 -22.09 0.32
N ILE A 160 -23.65 -20.91 0.46
CA ILE A 160 -22.35 -20.74 1.13
C ILE A 160 -22.43 -21.21 2.59
N LEU A 161 -23.45 -20.79 3.35
CA LEU A 161 -23.64 -21.20 4.75
C LEU A 161 -23.82 -22.71 4.89
N ARG A 162 -24.59 -23.33 4.00
CA ARG A 162 -24.78 -24.79 3.98
C ARG A 162 -23.46 -25.52 3.75
N ALA A 163 -22.66 -25.08 2.77
CA ALA A 163 -21.36 -25.66 2.47
C ALA A 163 -20.39 -25.51 3.64
N PHE A 164 -20.38 -24.33 4.28
CA PHE A 164 -19.51 -24.04 5.42
C PHE A 164 -19.89 -24.86 6.66
N ALA A 165 -21.18 -24.86 7.02
CA ALA A 165 -21.70 -25.61 8.16
C ALA A 165 -21.49 -27.14 7.98
N ARG A 166 -21.66 -27.67 6.77
CA ARG A 166 -21.39 -29.07 6.45
C ARG A 166 -19.93 -29.46 6.72
N ARG A 167 -18.99 -28.59 6.35
CA ARG A 167 -17.56 -28.81 6.62
C ARG A 167 -17.24 -28.72 8.12
N ALA A 168 -17.77 -27.68 8.80
CA ALA A 168 -17.54 -27.47 10.23
C ALA A 168 -18.12 -28.57 11.10
N TRP A 169 -19.34 -28.98 10.82
CA TRP A 169 -20.05 -30.00 11.63
C TRP A 169 -19.81 -31.44 11.17
N ARG A 170 -19.15 -31.64 10.01
CA ARG A 170 -18.84 -32.95 9.42
C ARG A 170 -20.07 -33.86 9.28
N ARG A 171 -21.26 -33.28 9.05
CA ARG A 171 -22.52 -33.94 8.79
C ARG A 171 -23.39 -33.15 7.82
N PRO A 172 -24.44 -33.78 7.25
CA PRO A 172 -25.45 -33.03 6.50
C PRO A 172 -26.10 -31.94 7.35
N VAL A 173 -26.43 -30.80 6.72
CA VAL A 173 -27.07 -29.66 7.35
C VAL A 173 -28.48 -29.52 6.79
N SER A 174 -29.48 -29.42 7.68
CA SER A 174 -30.88 -29.24 7.29
C SER A 174 -31.18 -27.78 6.92
N ASP A 175 -32.26 -27.55 6.14
CA ASP A 175 -32.69 -26.20 5.75
C ASP A 175 -33.01 -25.35 6.99
N ALA A 176 -33.65 -25.92 8.01
CA ALA A 176 -33.93 -25.19 9.25
C ALA A 176 -32.67 -24.73 10.01
N GLU A 177 -31.55 -25.44 9.86
CA GLU A 177 -30.27 -25.04 10.44
C GLU A 177 -29.63 -23.91 9.60
N VAL A 178 -29.72 -23.97 8.27
CA VAL A 178 -29.29 -22.90 7.39
C VAL A 178 -30.11 -21.64 7.65
N ASP A 179 -31.43 -21.76 7.81
CA ASP A 179 -32.31 -20.62 8.12
C ASP A 179 -31.90 -19.92 9.41
N ARG A 180 -31.58 -20.69 10.45
CA ARG A 180 -31.08 -20.14 11.71
C ARG A 180 -29.75 -19.41 11.56
N LEU A 181 -28.81 -19.96 10.79
CA LEU A 181 -27.53 -19.30 10.54
C LEU A 181 -27.69 -18.03 9.71
N PHE A 182 -28.60 -18.05 8.74
CA PHE A 182 -28.84 -16.91 7.85
C PHE A 182 -29.39 -15.69 8.61
N GLN A 183 -30.17 -15.90 9.66
CA GLN A 183 -30.69 -14.82 10.52
C GLN A 183 -29.62 -14.01 11.26
N PHE A 184 -28.36 -14.49 11.35
CA PHE A 184 -27.25 -13.75 11.97
C PHE A 184 -26.53 -12.82 11.00
N ILE A 185 -26.79 -12.91 9.70
CA ILE A 185 -26.13 -12.11 8.67
C ILE A 185 -27.08 -11.16 7.92
N THR A 186 -28.36 -11.19 8.22
CA THR A 186 -29.39 -10.26 7.75
C THR A 186 -29.86 -9.38 8.89
#